data_bb823849df244d649ce6ae66039413d5
#
_entry.id   bb823849df244d649ce6ae66039413d5
#
_cell.length_a   1.000
_cell.length_b   1.000
_cell.length_c   1.000
_cell.angle_alpha   90.00
_cell.angle_beta   90.00
_cell.angle_gamma   90.00
#
_symmetry.space_group_name_H-M   'P 1'
#
loop_
_entity.id
_entity.type
_entity.pdbx_description
1 polymer ?
#
loop_
_entity_poly.entity_id
_entity_poly.type
_entity_poly.pdbx_seq_one_letter_code
_entity_poly.pdbx_strand_id
1 'polypeptide(L)'
;MVNVGNVSVIRDGGSPKERARKLVEEAAEAFSAWERFDRAEYDLAAIDAAEREIMEECADVITAACGLVWSIYGGDTGLVMEMEKCKRRNEERGRVMV
;
A
#
# COMPACT_ATOMS: atom_id res chain seq x y z
N MET A 1 -4.96 8.79 -11.92
CA MET A 1 -3.85 8.94 -10.96
C MET A 1 -4.40 8.90 -9.55
N VAL A 2 -3.71 8.21 -8.65
CA VAL A 2 -4.10 8.16 -7.23
C VAL A 2 -3.14 9.02 -6.42
N ASN A 3 -3.66 9.94 -5.64
CA ASN A 3 -2.88 10.77 -4.72
C ASN A 3 -3.29 10.41 -3.29
N VAL A 4 -2.36 9.88 -2.52
CA VAL A 4 -2.63 9.43 -1.16
C VAL A 4 -2.21 10.44 -0.08
N GLY A 5 -1.66 11.58 -0.50
CA GLY A 5 -1.18 12.60 0.44
C GLY A 5 0.11 12.19 1.16
N ASN A 6 0.37 12.83 2.29
CA ASN A 6 1.55 12.52 3.11
C ASN A 6 1.33 11.24 3.92
N VAL A 7 2.38 10.44 4.03
CA VAL A 7 2.35 9.17 4.75
C VAL A 7 3.24 9.29 5.99
N SER A 8 2.69 8.94 7.16
CA SER A 8 3.42 8.97 8.42
C SER A 8 4.38 7.79 8.54
N VAL A 9 5.52 8.04 9.17
CA VAL A 9 6.45 6.97 9.55
C VAL A 9 6.13 6.54 10.98
N ILE A 10 5.93 5.24 11.17
CA ILE A 10 5.65 4.67 12.49
C ILE A 10 6.94 4.70 13.33
N ARG A 11 6.90 5.35 14.49
CA ARG A 11 8.08 5.55 15.34
C ARG A 11 8.73 4.24 15.78
N ASP A 12 7.95 3.34 16.31
CA ASP A 12 8.42 2.09 16.91
C ASP A 12 8.22 0.88 15.99
N GLY A 13 8.49 1.09 14.70
CA GLY A 13 8.27 0.06 13.68
C GLY A 13 9.34 -1.03 13.59
N GLY A 14 10.40 -0.93 14.40
CA GLY A 14 11.46 -1.93 14.45
C GLY A 14 12.58 -1.70 13.43
N SER A 15 13.44 -2.69 13.29
CA SER A 15 14.58 -2.68 12.36
C SER A 15 14.11 -2.70 10.89
N PRO A 16 15.00 -2.38 9.92
CA PRO A 16 14.64 -2.54 8.51
C PRO A 16 14.12 -3.94 8.15
N LYS A 17 14.70 -4.97 8.74
CA LYS A 17 14.26 -6.35 8.52
C LYS A 17 12.83 -6.57 9.03
N GLU A 18 12.54 -6.06 10.22
CA GLU A 18 11.18 -6.16 10.81
C GLU A 18 10.18 -5.38 9.98
N ARG A 19 10.56 -4.21 9.48
CA ARG A 19 9.71 -3.38 8.61
C ARG A 19 9.47 -4.04 7.25
N ALA A 20 10.47 -4.72 6.69
CA ALA A 20 10.31 -5.50 5.46
C ALA A 20 9.34 -6.67 5.66
N ARG A 21 9.45 -7.36 6.80
CA ARG A 21 8.53 -8.44 7.16
C ARG A 21 7.10 -7.91 7.34
N LYS A 22 6.96 -6.77 7.98
CA LYS A 22 5.66 -6.11 8.17
C LYS A 22 4.99 -5.79 6.84
N LEU A 23 5.76 -5.33 5.86
CA LEU A 23 5.23 -5.07 4.51
C LEU A 23 4.61 -6.32 3.90
N VAL A 24 5.26 -7.48 4.05
CA VAL A 24 4.72 -8.76 3.55
C VAL A 24 3.42 -9.12 4.28
N GLU A 25 3.39 -8.95 5.61
CA GLU A 25 2.21 -9.22 6.42
C GLU A 25 1.03 -8.34 5.99
N GLU A 26 1.26 -7.04 5.81
CA GLU A 26 0.20 -6.11 5.39
C GLU A 26 -0.29 -6.44 3.96
N ALA A 27 0.59 -6.83 3.05
CA ALA A 27 0.20 -7.24 1.71
C ALA A 27 -0.70 -8.49 1.75
N ALA A 28 -0.38 -9.46 2.62
CA ALA A 28 -1.21 -10.65 2.81
C ALA A 28 -2.58 -10.30 3.39
N GLU A 29 -2.64 -9.36 4.33
CA GLU A 29 -3.91 -8.88 4.90
C GLU A 29 -4.77 -8.17 3.86
N ALA A 30 -4.15 -7.38 2.96
CA ALA A 30 -4.85 -6.74 1.86
C ALA A 30 -5.47 -7.77 0.91
N PHE A 31 -4.74 -8.84 0.60
CA PHE A 31 -5.26 -9.93 -0.22
C PHE A 31 -6.42 -10.64 0.48
N SER A 32 -6.31 -10.90 1.78
CA SER A 32 -7.41 -11.51 2.55
C SER A 32 -8.65 -10.62 2.58
N ALA A 33 -8.48 -9.30 2.65
CA ALA A 33 -9.59 -8.35 2.59
C ALA A 33 -10.30 -8.43 1.22
N TRP A 34 -9.53 -8.54 0.13
CA TRP A 34 -10.10 -8.75 -1.20
C TRP A 34 -10.90 -10.05 -1.29
N GLU A 35 -10.39 -11.14 -0.70
CA GLU A 35 -11.10 -12.41 -0.68
C GLU A 35 -12.45 -12.29 0.03
N ARG A 36 -12.52 -11.56 1.13
CA ARG A 36 -13.79 -11.31 1.84
C ARG A 36 -14.75 -10.50 0.99
N PHE A 37 -14.25 -9.49 0.28
CA PHE A 37 -15.05 -8.71 -0.67
C PHE A 37 -15.64 -9.60 -1.77
N ASP A 38 -14.81 -10.46 -2.34
CA ASP A 38 -15.22 -11.38 -3.40
C ASP A 38 -16.34 -12.35 -2.92
N ARG A 39 -16.27 -12.78 -1.67
CA ARG A 39 -17.26 -13.69 -1.08
C ARG A 39 -18.54 -13.01 -0.60
N ALA A 40 -18.56 -11.70 -0.52
CA ALA A 40 -19.72 -10.96 0.02
C ALA A 40 -20.97 -11.08 -0.89
N GLU A 41 -20.79 -11.40 -2.15
CA GLU A 41 -21.83 -11.60 -3.16
C GLU A 41 -22.84 -10.45 -3.21
N TYR A 42 -24.10 -10.71 -2.80
CA TYR A 42 -25.18 -9.73 -2.88
C TYR A 42 -25.57 -9.11 -1.53
N ASP A 43 -24.84 -9.40 -0.48
CA ASP A 43 -25.08 -8.81 0.84
C ASP A 43 -24.48 -7.40 0.88
N LEU A 44 -25.33 -6.38 0.80
CA LEU A 44 -24.89 -4.98 0.73
C LEU A 44 -24.11 -4.54 1.96
N ALA A 45 -24.48 -5.01 3.15
CA ALA A 45 -23.76 -4.67 4.38
C ALA A 45 -22.37 -5.31 4.39
N ALA A 46 -22.26 -6.57 3.94
CA ALA A 46 -20.99 -7.27 3.84
C ALA A 46 -20.08 -6.65 2.79
N ILE A 47 -20.64 -6.23 1.64
CA ILE A 47 -19.89 -5.53 0.58
C ILE A 47 -19.32 -4.21 1.12
N ASP A 48 -20.14 -3.41 1.79
CA ASP A 48 -19.72 -2.12 2.34
C ASP A 48 -18.60 -2.26 3.37
N ALA A 49 -18.72 -3.22 4.27
CA ALA A 49 -17.68 -3.52 5.26
C ALA A 49 -16.37 -4.00 4.60
N ALA A 50 -16.48 -4.86 3.60
CA ALA A 50 -15.32 -5.39 2.87
C ALA A 50 -14.62 -4.32 2.05
N GLU A 51 -15.34 -3.39 1.45
CA GLU A 51 -14.76 -2.25 0.72
C GLU A 51 -13.93 -1.36 1.66
N ARG A 52 -14.44 -1.06 2.85
CA ARG A 52 -13.70 -0.30 3.85
C ARG A 52 -12.44 -1.02 4.29
N GLU A 53 -12.54 -2.32 4.51
CA GLU A 53 -11.41 -3.15 4.92
C GLU A 53 -10.31 -3.16 3.86
N ILE A 54 -10.65 -3.27 2.58
CA ILE A 54 -9.67 -3.19 1.48
C ILE A 54 -8.93 -1.85 1.54
N MET A 55 -9.64 -0.74 1.71
CA MET A 55 -9.01 0.57 1.79
C MET A 55 -8.09 0.71 3.00
N GLU A 56 -8.51 0.23 4.17
CA GLU A 56 -7.70 0.23 5.39
C GLU A 56 -6.42 -0.58 5.21
N GLU A 57 -6.54 -1.80 4.68
CA GLU A 57 -5.38 -2.67 4.49
C GLU A 57 -4.43 -2.14 3.41
N CYS A 58 -4.94 -1.55 2.35
CA CYS A 58 -4.09 -0.91 1.35
C CYS A 58 -3.36 0.31 1.93
N ALA A 59 -4.02 1.09 2.79
CA ALA A 59 -3.37 2.18 3.50
C ALA A 59 -2.22 1.68 4.38
N ASP A 60 -2.42 0.55 5.05
CA ASP A 60 -1.39 -0.08 5.88
C ASP A 60 -0.20 -0.56 5.05
N VAL A 61 -0.46 -1.12 3.86
CA VAL A 61 0.61 -1.52 2.92
C VAL A 61 1.46 -0.32 2.50
N ILE A 62 0.81 0.78 2.13
CA ILE A 62 1.52 2.00 1.71
C ILE A 62 2.35 2.54 2.87
N THR A 63 1.79 2.58 4.07
CA THR A 63 2.48 3.05 5.28
C THR A 63 3.69 2.17 5.59
N ALA A 64 3.53 0.85 5.51
CA ALA A 64 4.62 -0.10 5.75
C ALA A 64 5.76 0.06 4.72
N ALA A 65 5.42 0.24 3.44
CA ALA A 65 6.42 0.45 2.39
C ALA A 65 7.22 1.73 2.62
N CYS A 66 6.54 2.83 2.93
CA CYS A 66 7.20 4.10 3.25
C CYS A 66 8.08 4.00 4.49
N GLY A 67 7.62 3.28 5.52
CA GLY A 67 8.38 3.06 6.75
C GLY A 67 9.68 2.29 6.51
N LEU A 68 9.63 1.28 5.65
CA LEU A 68 10.83 0.51 5.27
C LEU A 68 11.87 1.41 4.60
N VAL A 69 11.47 2.20 3.63
CA VAL A 69 12.36 3.12 2.91
C VAL A 69 12.97 4.12 3.90
N TRP A 70 12.15 4.73 4.75
CA TRP A 70 12.62 5.68 5.74
C TRP A 70 13.64 5.06 6.69
N SER A 71 13.42 3.81 7.12
CA SER A 71 14.31 3.13 8.08
C SER A 71 15.71 2.87 7.52
N ILE A 72 15.85 2.79 6.19
CA ILE A 72 17.14 2.55 5.54
C ILE A 72 17.81 3.87 5.15
N TYR A 73 17.05 4.82 4.61
CA TYR A 73 17.59 6.02 3.96
C TYR A 73 17.37 7.30 4.76
N GLY A 74 16.54 7.30 5.78
CA GLY A 74 16.24 8.47 6.59
C GLY A 74 15.50 9.58 5.85
N GLY A 75 14.88 9.26 4.72
CA GLY A 75 14.16 10.22 3.91
C GLY A 75 13.42 9.55 2.75
N ASP A 76 12.72 10.34 1.95
CA ASP A 76 11.85 9.88 0.88
C ASP A 76 12.31 10.26 -0.54
N THR A 77 13.38 11.02 -0.68
CA THR A 77 13.81 11.56 -1.98
C THR A 77 13.99 10.47 -3.04
N GLY A 78 14.66 9.38 -2.70
CA GLY A 78 14.88 8.26 -3.62
C GLY A 78 13.57 7.58 -4.01
N LEU A 79 12.66 7.42 -3.06
CA LEU A 79 11.35 6.81 -3.33
C LEU A 79 10.51 7.69 -4.27
N VAL A 80 10.51 8.99 -4.06
CA VAL A 80 9.80 9.94 -4.94
C VAL A 80 10.33 9.83 -6.36
N MET A 81 11.64 9.76 -6.53
CA MET A 81 12.27 9.60 -7.86
C MET A 81 11.89 8.27 -8.52
N GLU A 82 11.88 7.18 -7.75
CA GLU A 82 11.49 5.87 -8.27
C GLU A 82 10.00 5.80 -8.63
N MET A 83 9.14 6.50 -7.88
CA MET A 83 7.73 6.61 -8.23
C MET A 83 7.53 7.32 -9.58
N GLU A 84 8.28 8.39 -9.84
CA GLU A 84 8.24 9.07 -11.13
C GLU A 84 8.71 8.16 -12.27
N LYS A 85 9.76 7.38 -12.05
CA LYS A 85 10.24 6.41 -13.04
C LYS A 85 9.21 5.33 -13.29
N CYS A 86 8.56 4.83 -12.24
CA CYS A 86 7.50 3.84 -12.32
C CYS A 86 6.33 4.35 -13.17
N LYS A 87 5.90 5.58 -12.91
CA LYS A 87 4.84 6.24 -13.66
C LYS A 87 5.19 6.30 -15.15
N ARG A 88 6.40 6.75 -15.48
CA ARG A 88 6.86 6.85 -16.89
C ARG A 88 6.91 5.50 -17.57
N ARG A 89 7.44 4.47 -16.90
CA ARG A 89 7.46 3.10 -17.45
C ARG A 89 6.06 2.61 -17.78
N ASN A 90 5.10 2.87 -16.92
CA ASN A 90 3.72 2.45 -17.14
C ASN A 90 3.05 3.22 -18.28
N GLU A 91 3.32 4.51 -18.39
CA GLU A 91 2.85 5.34 -19.51
C GLU A 91 3.40 4.83 -20.84
N GLU A 92 4.72 4.56 -20.91
CA GLU A 92 5.39 4.05 -22.11
C GLU A 92 4.84 2.68 -22.54
N ARG A 93 4.42 1.85 -21.58
CA ARG A 93 3.84 0.54 -21.85
C ARG A 93 2.33 0.56 -22.12
N GLY A 94 1.73 1.75 -22.13
CA GLY A 94 0.30 1.90 -22.34
C GLY A 94 -0.56 1.33 -21.21
N ARG A 95 -0.03 1.25 -19.98
CA ARG A 95 -0.72 0.66 -18.83
C ARG A 95 -1.48 1.68 -17.98
N VAL A 96 -1.30 2.96 -18.27
CA VAL A 96 -1.92 4.04 -17.47
C VAL A 96 -3.35 4.26 -17.93
N MET A 97 -4.29 4.19 -17.00
CA MET A 97 -5.71 4.44 -17.25
C MET A 97 -6.09 5.89 -16.94
N VAL A 98 -5.43 6.46 -15.96
CA VAL A 98 -5.69 7.83 -15.47
C VAL A 98 -4.39 8.50 -15.03
#